data_63cfac95d996dbf3720ad4784733e74e
#
_entry.id   63cfac95d996dbf3720ad4784733e74e
#
_cell.length_a   1.000
_cell.length_b   1.000
_cell.length_c   1.000
_cell.angle_alpha   90.00
_cell.angle_beta   90.00
_cell.angle_gamma   90.00
#
_symmetry.space_group_name_H-M   'P 1'
#
loop_
_entity.id
_entity.type
_entity.pdbx_description
1 polymer ?
#
loop_
_entity_poly.entity_id
_entity_poly.type
_entity_poly.pdbx_seq_one_letter_code
_entity_poly.pdbx_strand_id
1 'polypeptide(L)'
;MTMNPYKAMILAALLGVQYAPPVVAQDALVTFKSLSPDVALEMAQAALESCRAEGFQVAVAVVDRMGVAQVVLRDRFAGPHTPDTSVRKAWTAVSFRADTLLMAERTGPESPQSGARFIDNVLMIGGGIPVPVSGSIVAGIGISGAPSGKADHACAQAGIDAVAEKLELAD
;
A
#
# COMPACT_ATOMS: atom_id res chain seq x y z
N MET A 1 16.73 -86.65 11.65
CA MET A 1 17.20 -85.35 12.19
C MET A 1 16.31 -84.25 11.63
N THR A 2 15.24 -83.97 12.32
CA THR A 2 14.18 -83.02 11.84
C THR A 2 14.46 -81.64 12.40
N MET A 3 14.74 -80.74 11.55
CA MET A 3 14.98 -79.30 11.89
C MET A 3 13.70 -78.65 12.31
N ASN A 4 13.70 -78.01 13.49
CA ASN A 4 12.58 -77.37 14.14
C ASN A 4 12.21 -76.08 13.41
N PRO A 5 10.95 -75.90 12.97
CA PRO A 5 10.52 -74.76 12.14
C PRO A 5 10.35 -73.43 12.90
N TYR A 6 10.58 -73.40 14.21
CA TYR A 6 10.32 -72.20 15.03
C TYR A 6 11.51 -71.22 15.14
N LYS A 7 12.63 -71.46 14.43
CA LYS A 7 13.80 -70.56 14.49
C LYS A 7 13.92 -69.54 13.34
N ALA A 8 12.98 -69.55 12.41
CA ALA A 8 13.02 -68.66 11.24
C ALA A 8 12.08 -67.43 11.33
N MET A 9 11.49 -67.16 12.49
CA MET A 9 10.44 -66.13 12.63
C MET A 9 10.79 -64.95 13.56
N ILE A 10 12.07 -64.64 13.76
CA ILE A 10 12.53 -63.52 14.60
C ILE A 10 13.62 -62.75 13.85
N LEU A 11 13.36 -62.19 12.68
CA LEU A 11 14.25 -61.18 12.09
C LEU A 11 13.61 -60.33 10.98
N ALA A 12 12.38 -59.92 11.15
CA ALA A 12 11.71 -59.02 10.20
C ALA A 12 10.97 -57.88 10.88
N ALA A 13 11.39 -57.47 12.04
CA ALA A 13 10.75 -56.38 12.79
C ALA A 13 11.81 -55.36 13.21
N LEU A 14 12.52 -54.76 12.26
CA LEU A 14 13.34 -53.56 12.57
C LEU A 14 13.60 -52.76 11.30
N LEU A 15 13.27 -51.49 11.42
CA LEU A 15 13.63 -50.37 10.56
C LEU A 15 12.53 -49.89 9.61
N GLY A 16 11.35 -49.65 10.16
CA GLY A 16 10.51 -48.57 9.66
C GLY A 16 11.09 -47.23 10.11
N VAL A 17 12.15 -46.76 9.46
CA VAL A 17 12.56 -45.35 9.61
C VAL A 17 11.42 -44.50 9.09
N GLN A 18 10.61 -43.99 10.00
CA GLN A 18 9.60 -42.99 9.64
C GLN A 18 10.33 -41.71 9.24
N TYR A 19 10.46 -41.48 7.94
CA TYR A 19 10.81 -40.17 7.43
C TYR A 19 9.68 -39.18 7.84
N ALA A 20 9.85 -38.50 8.95
CA ALA A 20 9.05 -37.34 9.24
C ALA A 20 9.39 -36.29 8.16
N PRO A 21 8.40 -35.75 7.42
CA PRO A 21 8.67 -34.65 6.50
C PRO A 21 9.30 -33.50 7.27
N PRO A 22 10.28 -32.77 6.68
CA PRO A 22 10.84 -31.61 7.34
C PRO A 22 9.70 -30.65 7.69
N VAL A 23 9.55 -30.33 8.96
CA VAL A 23 8.69 -29.25 9.41
C VAL A 23 9.36 -27.99 8.90
N VAL A 24 8.83 -27.44 7.79
CA VAL A 24 9.21 -26.09 7.33
C VAL A 24 8.71 -25.16 8.42
N ALA A 25 9.65 -24.62 9.20
CA ALA A 25 9.33 -23.55 10.14
C ALA A 25 8.74 -22.40 9.30
N GLN A 26 7.48 -22.06 9.53
CA GLN A 26 6.90 -20.84 8.97
C GLN A 26 7.74 -19.69 9.51
N ASP A 27 8.23 -18.84 8.60
CA ASP A 27 8.96 -17.65 9.01
C ASP A 27 8.11 -16.84 9.99
N ALA A 28 8.56 -16.75 11.23
CA ALA A 28 7.90 -15.99 12.28
C ALA A 28 7.99 -14.47 12.03
N LEU A 29 8.82 -14.06 11.07
CA LEU A 29 9.05 -12.67 10.69
C LEU A 29 8.73 -12.48 9.21
N VAL A 30 8.14 -11.33 8.89
CA VAL A 30 7.88 -10.92 7.52
C VAL A 30 8.67 -9.66 7.20
N THR A 31 9.23 -9.60 5.99
CA THR A 31 9.82 -8.39 5.43
C THR A 31 8.85 -7.73 4.46
N PHE A 32 8.91 -6.42 4.36
CA PHE A 32 8.10 -5.67 3.40
C PHE A 32 8.91 -4.52 2.79
N LYS A 33 8.58 -4.20 1.54
CA LYS A 33 9.14 -3.03 0.87
C LYS A 33 8.37 -1.78 1.29
N SER A 34 9.08 -0.67 1.44
CA SER A 34 8.54 0.67 1.64
C SER A 34 9.28 1.64 0.74
N LEU A 35 8.61 2.69 0.30
CA LEU A 35 9.22 3.72 -0.55
C LEU A 35 10.33 4.45 0.23
N SER A 36 11.47 4.71 -0.43
CA SER A 36 12.52 5.52 0.18
C SER A 36 12.09 6.99 0.27
N PRO A 37 12.57 7.75 1.28
CA PRO A 37 12.25 9.17 1.41
C PRO A 37 12.63 10.01 0.19
N ASP A 38 13.74 9.69 -0.49
CA ASP A 38 14.20 10.42 -1.68
C ASP A 38 13.22 10.26 -2.85
N VAL A 39 12.74 9.04 -3.11
CA VAL A 39 11.74 8.77 -4.15
C VAL A 39 10.37 9.34 -3.75
N ALA A 40 10.03 9.31 -2.46
CA ALA A 40 8.82 9.94 -1.95
C ALA A 40 8.83 11.47 -2.17
N LEU A 41 9.98 12.12 -1.97
CA LEU A 41 10.16 13.55 -2.22
C LEU A 41 10.04 13.88 -3.71
N GLU A 42 10.70 13.11 -4.58
CA GLU A 42 10.62 13.29 -6.03
C GLU A 42 9.17 13.15 -6.54
N MET A 43 8.47 12.11 -6.09
CA MET A 43 7.04 11.91 -6.39
C MET A 43 6.19 13.10 -5.95
N ALA A 44 6.42 13.59 -4.72
CA ALA A 44 5.67 14.72 -4.18
C ALA A 44 5.95 16.02 -4.95
N GLN A 45 7.19 16.27 -5.37
CA GLN A 45 7.58 17.43 -6.16
C GLN A 45 6.95 17.41 -7.55
N ALA A 46 7.01 16.26 -8.24
CA ALA A 46 6.38 16.09 -9.55
C ALA A 46 4.86 16.31 -9.52
N ALA A 47 4.19 15.76 -8.50
CA ALA A 47 2.76 15.99 -8.30
C ALA A 47 2.42 17.47 -8.05
N LEU A 48 3.24 18.15 -7.24
CA LEU A 48 3.09 19.58 -6.95
C LEU A 48 3.26 20.42 -8.21
N GLU A 49 4.27 20.12 -9.03
CA GLU A 49 4.54 20.80 -10.29
C GLU A 49 3.43 20.57 -11.32
N SER A 50 2.91 19.36 -11.40
CA SER A 50 1.75 19.05 -12.25
C SER A 50 0.53 19.91 -11.89
N CYS A 51 0.20 20.02 -10.61
CA CYS A 51 -0.87 20.90 -10.15
C CYS A 51 -0.60 22.39 -10.44
N ARG A 52 0.65 22.84 -10.27
CA ARG A 52 1.06 24.22 -10.58
C ARG A 52 0.91 24.56 -12.05
N ALA A 53 1.24 23.62 -12.94
CA ALA A 53 1.07 23.80 -14.39
C ALA A 53 -0.38 24.05 -14.78
N GLU A 54 -1.34 23.49 -14.03
CA GLU A 54 -2.77 23.73 -14.15
C GLU A 54 -3.25 24.97 -13.38
N GLY A 55 -2.35 25.72 -12.74
CA GLY A 55 -2.68 26.93 -11.97
C GLY A 55 -3.20 26.66 -10.56
N PHE A 56 -3.12 25.43 -10.05
CA PHE A 56 -3.62 25.08 -8.73
C PHE A 56 -2.55 25.23 -7.66
N GLN A 57 -2.99 25.63 -6.45
CA GLN A 57 -2.13 25.73 -5.26
C GLN A 57 -2.58 24.65 -4.27
N VAL A 58 -1.77 23.62 -4.10
CA VAL A 58 -2.15 22.40 -3.37
C VAL A 58 -1.16 22.05 -2.25
N ALA A 59 -1.58 21.17 -1.37
CA ALA A 59 -0.66 20.36 -0.56
C ALA A 59 -0.60 18.94 -1.12
N VAL A 60 0.59 18.38 -1.04
CA VAL A 60 0.92 17.01 -1.42
C VAL A 60 1.45 16.29 -0.20
N ALA A 61 0.98 15.08 0.07
CA ALA A 61 1.53 14.20 1.08
C ALA A 61 1.88 12.84 0.47
N VAL A 62 3.05 12.31 0.83
CA VAL A 62 3.39 10.91 0.58
C VAL A 62 3.53 10.23 1.94
N VAL A 63 2.79 9.13 2.12
CA VAL A 63 2.83 8.29 3.31
C VAL A 63 3.48 6.94 2.98
N ASP A 64 4.12 6.33 3.98
CA ASP A 64 4.59 4.96 3.85
C ASP A 64 3.44 3.94 3.78
N ARG A 65 3.75 2.67 3.63
CA ARG A 65 2.74 1.61 3.59
C ARG A 65 1.89 1.46 4.87
N MET A 66 2.36 2.01 6.00
CA MET A 66 1.64 2.03 7.28
C MET A 66 0.81 3.30 7.48
N GLY A 67 0.84 4.21 6.49
CA GLY A 67 0.11 5.46 6.53
C GLY A 67 0.82 6.58 7.29
N VAL A 68 2.10 6.41 7.63
CA VAL A 68 2.89 7.46 8.30
C VAL A 68 3.48 8.39 7.25
N ALA A 69 3.33 9.71 7.46
CA ALA A 69 3.81 10.70 6.51
C ALA A 69 5.34 10.70 6.40
N GLN A 70 5.86 10.55 5.18
CA GLN A 70 7.27 10.67 4.83
C GLN A 70 7.60 12.06 4.30
N VAL A 71 6.71 12.63 3.47
CA VAL A 71 6.86 13.95 2.85
C VAL A 71 5.53 14.66 2.89
N VAL A 72 5.55 15.94 3.26
CA VAL A 72 4.41 16.85 3.11
C VAL A 72 4.92 18.17 2.52
N LEU A 73 4.43 18.51 1.34
CA LEU A 73 4.70 19.77 0.67
C LEU A 73 3.43 20.61 0.61
N ARG A 74 3.55 21.91 0.78
CA ARG A 74 2.42 22.83 0.66
C ARG A 74 2.81 24.07 -0.13
N ASP A 75 2.06 24.39 -1.14
CA ASP A 75 2.18 25.67 -1.83
C ASP A 75 1.78 26.84 -0.92
N ARG A 76 2.41 27.99 -1.16
CA ARG A 76 2.26 29.20 -0.31
C ARG A 76 0.82 29.67 -0.17
N PHE A 77 -0.02 29.48 -1.19
CA PHE A 77 -1.42 29.90 -1.19
C PHE A 77 -2.41 28.73 -1.03
N ALA A 78 -1.94 27.52 -0.88
CA ALA A 78 -2.81 26.39 -0.54
C ALA A 78 -3.46 26.63 0.83
N GLY A 79 -4.75 26.31 0.94
CA GLY A 79 -5.51 26.52 2.17
C GLY A 79 -4.88 25.84 3.40
N PRO A 80 -5.06 26.36 4.61
CA PRO A 80 -4.43 25.79 5.82
C PRO A 80 -4.90 24.38 6.16
N HIS A 81 -6.06 23.94 5.66
CA HIS A 81 -6.59 22.59 5.83
C HIS A 81 -5.93 21.56 4.89
N THR A 82 -5.30 22.01 3.78
CA THR A 82 -4.85 21.11 2.72
C THR A 82 -3.74 20.14 3.11
N PRO A 83 -2.76 20.46 4.00
CA PRO A 83 -1.77 19.49 4.44
C PRO A 83 -2.39 18.30 5.17
N ASP A 84 -3.28 18.55 6.15
CA ASP A 84 -3.98 17.48 6.86
C ASP A 84 -4.87 16.66 5.93
N THR A 85 -5.60 17.34 5.05
CA THR A 85 -6.47 16.69 4.06
C THR A 85 -5.67 15.80 3.12
N SER A 86 -4.50 16.23 2.64
CA SER A 86 -3.64 15.43 1.76
C SER A 86 -3.11 14.17 2.47
N VAL A 87 -2.66 14.30 3.71
CA VAL A 87 -2.22 13.16 4.54
C VAL A 87 -3.35 12.15 4.73
N ARG A 88 -4.55 12.62 5.08
CA ARG A 88 -5.72 11.74 5.28
C ARG A 88 -6.15 11.04 3.99
N LYS A 89 -6.09 11.70 2.83
CA LYS A 89 -6.34 11.05 1.54
C LYS A 89 -5.33 9.96 1.25
N ALA A 90 -4.01 10.23 1.44
CA ALA A 90 -2.96 9.24 1.27
C ALA A 90 -3.13 8.06 2.23
N TRP A 91 -3.40 8.33 3.52
CA TRP A 91 -3.67 7.33 4.54
C TRP A 91 -4.87 6.44 4.18
N THR A 92 -5.97 7.06 3.72
CA THR A 92 -7.16 6.33 3.28
C THR A 92 -6.83 5.40 2.11
N ALA A 93 -6.05 5.88 1.14
CA ALA A 93 -5.66 5.08 -0.02
C ALA A 93 -4.86 3.83 0.36
N VAL A 94 -3.88 3.93 1.28
CA VAL A 94 -3.11 2.75 1.72
C VAL A 94 -3.94 1.83 2.62
N SER A 95 -4.77 2.37 3.49
CA SER A 95 -5.64 1.59 4.39
C SER A 95 -6.63 0.72 3.64
N PHE A 96 -7.30 1.29 2.64
CA PHE A 96 -8.32 0.59 1.84
C PHE A 96 -7.74 -0.09 0.60
N ARG A 97 -6.46 0.12 0.30
CA ARG A 97 -5.77 -0.40 -0.90
C ARG A 97 -6.50 -0.04 -2.19
N ALA A 98 -7.07 1.15 -2.22
CA ALA A 98 -7.88 1.66 -3.32
C ALA A 98 -7.76 3.18 -3.39
N ASP A 99 -7.90 3.74 -4.58
CA ASP A 99 -7.91 5.17 -4.71
C ASP A 99 -9.19 5.79 -4.11
N THR A 100 -9.02 6.97 -3.54
CA THR A 100 -10.10 7.64 -2.82
C THR A 100 -11.16 8.22 -3.75
N LEU A 101 -10.89 8.39 -5.05
CA LEU A 101 -11.88 8.79 -6.04
C LEU A 101 -12.92 7.68 -6.23
N LEU A 102 -12.46 6.45 -6.44
CA LEU A 102 -13.29 5.26 -6.53
C LEU A 102 -14.04 5.00 -5.21
N MET A 103 -13.35 5.16 -4.07
CA MET A 103 -13.96 4.97 -2.75
C MET A 103 -15.06 6.00 -2.48
N ALA A 104 -14.90 7.25 -2.95
CA ALA A 104 -15.95 8.28 -2.84
C ALA A 104 -17.25 7.86 -3.51
N GLU A 105 -17.16 7.24 -4.69
CA GLU A 105 -18.31 6.71 -5.42
C GLU A 105 -18.94 5.51 -4.70
N ARG A 106 -18.11 4.54 -4.29
CA ARG A 106 -18.57 3.29 -3.66
C ARG A 106 -19.18 3.46 -2.28
N THR A 107 -18.86 4.54 -1.59
CA THR A 107 -19.33 4.83 -0.22
C THR A 107 -20.33 6.00 -0.17
N GLY A 108 -21.00 6.32 -1.28
CA GLY A 108 -22.05 7.34 -1.33
C GLY A 108 -23.17 7.09 -0.30
N PRO A 109 -24.02 8.07 -0.02
CA PRO A 109 -25.05 7.98 1.04
C PRO A 109 -25.97 6.77 0.91
N GLU A 110 -26.31 6.40 -0.32
CA GLU A 110 -27.21 5.27 -0.62
C GLU A 110 -26.49 3.91 -0.67
N SER A 111 -25.16 3.91 -0.51
CA SER A 111 -24.37 2.67 -0.55
C SER A 111 -24.46 1.89 0.77
N PRO A 112 -24.57 0.55 0.73
CA PRO A 112 -24.39 -0.29 1.91
C PRO A 112 -23.03 -0.08 2.61
N GLN A 113 -22.04 0.47 1.89
CA GLN A 113 -20.69 0.77 2.40
C GLN A 113 -20.56 2.20 2.94
N SER A 114 -21.62 2.98 3.00
CA SER A 114 -21.59 4.39 3.45
C SER A 114 -21.01 4.56 4.86
N GLY A 115 -21.18 3.57 5.74
CA GLY A 115 -20.60 3.55 7.08
C GLY A 115 -19.07 3.66 7.11
N ALA A 116 -18.36 3.31 6.04
CA ALA A 116 -16.91 3.43 5.96
C ALA A 116 -16.43 4.89 6.09
N ARG A 117 -17.27 5.86 5.78
CA ARG A 117 -16.96 7.30 5.91
C ARG A 117 -16.83 7.78 7.36
N PHE A 118 -17.33 7.00 8.32
CA PHE A 118 -17.30 7.32 9.75
C PHE A 118 -16.16 6.68 10.51
N ILE A 119 -15.30 5.91 9.83
CA ILE A 119 -14.08 5.39 10.42
C ILE A 119 -13.11 6.55 10.65
N ASP A 120 -12.51 6.62 11.82
CA ASP A 120 -11.56 7.67 12.17
C ASP A 120 -10.44 7.80 11.15
N ASN A 121 -10.03 9.03 10.86
CA ASN A 121 -9.01 9.40 9.89
C ASN A 121 -9.36 9.14 8.41
N VAL A 122 -10.45 8.43 8.10
CA VAL A 122 -10.87 8.19 6.73
C VAL A 122 -11.34 9.48 6.05
N LEU A 123 -10.98 9.63 4.77
CA LEU A 123 -11.43 10.73 3.93
C LEU A 123 -11.74 10.24 2.50
N MET A 124 -13.01 10.00 2.22
CA MET A 124 -13.52 9.52 0.94
C MET A 124 -13.72 10.68 -0.05
N ILE A 125 -12.62 11.36 -0.39
CA ILE A 125 -12.57 12.45 -1.39
C ILE A 125 -11.40 12.15 -2.33
N GLY A 126 -11.62 12.21 -3.64
CA GLY A 126 -10.60 11.91 -4.65
C GLY A 126 -9.30 12.68 -4.45
N GLY A 127 -8.21 12.12 -4.90
CA GLY A 127 -6.84 12.68 -4.76
C GLY A 127 -5.91 11.84 -3.91
N GLY A 128 -6.37 10.74 -3.30
CA GLY A 128 -5.52 9.75 -2.65
C GLY A 128 -5.35 8.52 -3.53
N ILE A 129 -4.12 8.10 -3.80
CA ILE A 129 -3.78 6.93 -4.64
C ILE A 129 -2.77 6.05 -3.91
N PRO A 130 -3.00 4.74 -3.78
CA PRO A 130 -1.99 3.82 -3.29
C PRO A 130 -0.92 3.58 -4.35
N VAL A 131 0.33 3.41 -3.95
CA VAL A 131 1.47 3.15 -4.84
C VAL A 131 1.83 1.67 -4.77
N PRO A 132 1.43 0.87 -5.77
CA PRO A 132 1.77 -0.54 -5.82
C PRO A 132 3.12 -0.77 -6.51
N VAL A 133 3.89 -1.75 -6.00
CA VAL A 133 5.08 -2.31 -6.64
C VAL A 133 5.00 -3.83 -6.49
N SER A 134 5.09 -4.58 -7.60
CA SER A 134 5.08 -6.05 -7.59
C SER A 134 3.95 -6.66 -6.72
N GLY A 135 2.74 -6.12 -6.86
CA GLY A 135 1.56 -6.61 -6.13
C GLY A 135 1.48 -6.20 -4.65
N SER A 136 2.46 -5.44 -4.14
CA SER A 136 2.45 -4.91 -2.77
C SER A 136 2.31 -3.39 -2.79
N ILE A 137 1.56 -2.82 -1.85
CA ILE A 137 1.51 -1.37 -1.65
C ILE A 137 2.74 -0.96 -0.84
N VAL A 138 3.55 -0.05 -1.38
CA VAL A 138 4.78 0.45 -0.76
C VAL A 138 4.64 1.86 -0.18
N ALA A 139 3.67 2.62 -0.66
CA ALA A 139 3.38 4.00 -0.24
C ALA A 139 1.95 4.41 -0.62
N GLY A 140 1.55 5.61 -0.25
CA GLY A 140 0.39 6.30 -0.79
C GLY A 140 0.68 7.78 -0.99
N ILE A 141 0.08 8.37 -2.02
CA ILE A 141 0.14 9.81 -2.26
C ILE A 141 -1.25 10.43 -2.08
N GLY A 142 -1.30 11.64 -1.58
CA GLY A 142 -2.53 12.42 -1.42
C GLY A 142 -2.34 13.88 -1.79
N ILE A 143 -3.29 14.42 -2.54
CA ILE A 143 -3.32 15.81 -2.99
C ILE A 143 -4.58 16.49 -2.46
N SER A 144 -4.45 17.77 -2.06
CA SER A 144 -5.59 18.59 -1.67
C SER A 144 -5.36 20.04 -2.02
N GLY A 145 -6.37 20.67 -2.64
CA GLY A 145 -6.35 22.09 -2.95
C GLY A 145 -6.76 22.42 -4.39
N ALA A 146 -6.79 21.45 -5.30
CA ALA A 146 -7.35 21.65 -6.64
C ALA A 146 -8.89 21.79 -6.56
N PRO A 147 -9.53 22.31 -7.63
CA PRO A 147 -10.97 22.60 -7.61
C PRO A 147 -11.88 21.37 -7.40
N SER A 148 -11.35 20.16 -7.59
CA SER A 148 -12.11 18.93 -7.41
C SER A 148 -11.20 17.76 -7.02
N GLY A 149 -11.78 16.73 -6.39
CA GLY A 149 -11.07 15.49 -6.11
C GLY A 149 -10.55 14.78 -7.36
N LYS A 150 -11.17 14.99 -8.52
CA LYS A 150 -10.70 14.50 -9.81
C LYS A 150 -9.43 15.24 -10.27
N ALA A 151 -9.36 16.55 -10.08
CA ALA A 151 -8.16 17.32 -10.39
C ALA A 151 -7.01 16.97 -9.42
N ASP A 152 -7.29 16.86 -8.12
CA ASP A 152 -6.32 16.35 -7.14
C ASP A 152 -5.79 14.97 -7.56
N HIS A 153 -6.67 14.07 -8.01
CA HIS A 153 -6.30 12.71 -8.46
C HIS A 153 -5.37 12.74 -9.68
N ALA A 154 -5.63 13.61 -10.66
CA ALA A 154 -4.76 13.74 -11.83
C ALA A 154 -3.34 14.18 -11.46
N CYS A 155 -3.19 15.14 -10.54
CA CYS A 155 -1.86 15.54 -10.05
C CYS A 155 -1.18 14.42 -9.28
N ALA A 156 -1.92 13.65 -8.46
CA ALA A 156 -1.37 12.51 -7.74
C ALA A 156 -0.85 11.44 -8.70
N GLN A 157 -1.58 11.15 -9.76
CA GLN A 157 -1.17 10.20 -10.78
C GLN A 157 0.12 10.67 -11.50
N ALA A 158 0.20 11.95 -11.86
CA ALA A 158 1.41 12.52 -12.47
C ALA A 158 2.65 12.36 -11.57
N GLY A 159 2.50 12.47 -10.25
CA GLY A 159 3.56 12.21 -9.30
C GLY A 159 4.03 10.75 -9.30
N ILE A 160 3.10 9.79 -9.36
CA ILE A 160 3.42 8.36 -9.46
C ILE A 160 4.13 8.07 -10.78
N ASP A 161 3.61 8.59 -11.88
CA ASP A 161 4.17 8.36 -13.23
C ASP A 161 5.61 8.87 -13.35
N ALA A 162 5.94 9.97 -12.67
CA ALA A 162 7.30 10.54 -12.69
C ALA A 162 8.36 9.61 -12.05
N VAL A 163 7.98 8.69 -11.19
CA VAL A 163 8.90 7.74 -10.54
C VAL A 163 8.67 6.29 -10.97
N ALA A 164 7.79 6.05 -11.94
CA ALA A 164 7.38 4.71 -12.37
C ALA A 164 8.56 3.82 -12.74
N GLU A 165 9.50 4.31 -13.55
CA GLU A 165 10.69 3.55 -13.97
C GLU A 165 11.54 3.11 -12.77
N LYS A 166 11.70 3.99 -11.76
CA LYS A 166 12.45 3.65 -10.54
C LYS A 166 11.74 2.57 -9.72
N LEU A 167 10.42 2.61 -9.70
CA LEU A 167 9.61 1.61 -8.99
C LEU A 167 9.67 0.25 -9.69
N GLU A 168 9.67 0.21 -11.03
CA GLU A 168 9.79 -1.01 -11.83
C GLU A 168 11.18 -1.67 -11.66
N LEU A 169 12.25 -0.87 -11.57
CA LEU A 169 13.62 -1.35 -11.41
C LEU A 169 13.96 -1.77 -9.96
N ALA A 170 13.12 -1.45 -8.98
CA ALA A 170 13.34 -1.74 -7.56
C ALA A 170 12.86 -3.14 -7.13
N ASP A 171 12.48 -3.98 -8.07
CA ASP A 171 11.88 -5.31 -7.83
C ASP A 171 12.88 -6.45 -7.59
#